data_7f590180ee662df41a8f12949a8b7cfd
#
_entry.id   7f590180ee662df41a8f12949a8b7cfd
#
_cell.length_a   1.000
_cell.length_b   1.000
_cell.length_c   1.000
_cell.angle_alpha   90.00
_cell.angle_beta   90.00
_cell.angle_gamma   90.00
#
_symmetry.space_group_name_H-M   'P 1'
#
loop_
_entity.id
_entity.type
_entity.pdbx_description
1 polymer ?
#
loop_
_entity_poly.entity_id
_entity_poly.type
_entity_poly.pdbx_seq_one_letter_code
_entity_poly.pdbx_strand_id
1 'polypeptide(L)'
;MGYPVSEEATEKFCQDMEKIRKKARMAEHSVKKEQLINWKILKQSEGQLLATNAYALLTSDYFSFSKTQCAVFKGTDRAVFLDKREFTGPIYTQIEEAVDFVLRNIRLGATIDGLVRKEKYELPPEAIREMIINAHCHRNLLDESCIQVAVYDDRLEVTSPGGLYNGLTYEEVMNGHSKIRNKGIANIFSQMGLVEAWGSGIKRILNAAEEYGLPKPRFQEFDNMFRVELFRVNPITDQANQATNQANQDLERLDQVEDENVLSEKEIEILNLVRMQPSITQKEMANALDWNLASVKYYITKLKEKNYLKRQGSSQKGKWVILTKRD
;
A
#
# COMPACT_ATOMS: atom_id res chain seq x y z
N MET A 1 -4.78 26.40 25.63
CA MET A 1 -3.36 26.51 25.24
C MET A 1 -3.27 26.01 23.80
N GLY A 2 -2.59 26.77 22.92
CA GLY A 2 -2.37 26.33 21.52
C GLY A 2 -1.29 25.27 21.44
N TYR A 3 -1.27 24.52 20.32
CA TYR A 3 -0.20 23.57 20.04
C TYR A 3 1.17 24.30 19.95
N PRO A 4 2.22 23.79 20.62
CA PRO A 4 3.52 24.46 20.61
C PRO A 4 4.22 24.33 19.26
N VAL A 5 4.97 25.34 18.84
CA VAL A 5 5.86 25.24 17.68
C VAL A 5 7.16 24.58 18.11
N SER A 6 7.43 23.37 17.59
CA SER A 6 8.69 22.66 17.77
C SER A 6 9.63 22.95 16.62
N GLU A 7 10.89 23.27 16.91
CA GLU A 7 11.91 23.50 15.90
C GLU A 7 12.23 22.19 15.14
N GLU A 8 12.44 21.11 15.87
CA GLU A 8 12.68 19.77 15.31
C GLU A 8 11.54 19.31 14.39
N ALA A 9 10.26 19.44 14.84
CA ALA A 9 9.10 19.07 14.02
C ALA A 9 8.97 19.97 12.78
N THR A 10 9.33 21.26 12.89
CA THR A 10 9.33 22.20 11.76
C THR A 10 10.39 21.83 10.73
N GLU A 11 11.62 21.55 11.16
CA GLU A 11 12.71 21.13 10.28
C GLU A 11 12.41 19.81 9.57
N LYS A 12 11.93 18.81 10.33
CA LYS A 12 11.50 17.52 9.76
C LYS A 12 10.42 17.72 8.69
N PHE A 13 9.41 18.53 8.97
CA PHE A 13 8.34 18.81 8.01
C PHE A 13 8.88 19.50 6.75
N CYS A 14 9.78 20.48 6.87
CA CYS A 14 10.43 21.12 5.72
C CYS A 14 11.20 20.10 4.86
N GLN A 15 11.99 19.24 5.50
CA GLN A 15 12.74 18.18 4.80
C GLN A 15 11.81 17.18 4.09
N ASP A 16 10.71 16.79 4.73
CA ASP A 16 9.75 15.86 4.13
C ASP A 16 9.01 16.53 2.95
N MET A 17 8.66 17.80 3.04
CA MET A 17 8.16 18.57 1.90
C MET A 17 9.13 18.56 0.73
N GLU A 18 10.41 18.81 0.96
CA GLU A 18 11.43 18.79 -0.11
C GLU A 18 11.51 17.41 -0.78
N LYS A 19 11.50 16.34 0.00
CA LYS A 19 11.48 14.95 -0.54
C LYS A 19 10.23 14.69 -1.40
N ILE A 20 9.05 15.10 -0.93
CA ILE A 20 7.78 14.94 -1.66
C ILE A 20 7.81 15.74 -2.96
N ARG A 21 8.25 17.00 -2.92
CA ARG A 21 8.40 17.87 -4.10
C ARG A 21 9.33 17.25 -5.15
N LYS A 22 10.45 16.68 -4.69
CA LYS A 22 11.40 15.97 -5.58
C LYS A 22 10.76 14.74 -6.23
N LYS A 23 10.03 13.93 -5.46
CA LYS A 23 9.23 12.81 -6.01
C LYS A 23 8.21 13.30 -7.05
N ALA A 24 7.56 14.46 -6.79
CA ALA A 24 6.60 15.09 -7.70
C ALA A 24 7.25 15.82 -8.89
N ARG A 25 8.57 15.76 -9.07
CA ARG A 25 9.34 16.44 -10.13
C ARG A 25 9.10 17.96 -10.18
N MET A 26 8.79 18.55 -9.06
CA MET A 26 8.70 20.01 -8.92
C MET A 26 10.10 20.64 -8.86
N ALA A 27 10.18 21.95 -9.16
CA ALA A 27 11.43 22.69 -9.04
C ALA A 27 12.01 22.57 -7.62
N GLU A 28 13.30 22.29 -7.53
CA GLU A 28 14.02 22.19 -6.26
C GLU A 28 14.11 23.57 -5.61
N HIS A 29 13.45 23.73 -4.48
CA HIS A 29 13.56 24.89 -3.62
C HIS A 29 13.64 24.40 -2.18
N SER A 30 14.61 24.94 -1.44
CA SER A 30 14.68 24.71 0.00
C SER A 30 13.45 25.33 0.68
N VAL A 31 12.77 24.51 1.48
CA VAL A 31 11.60 24.94 2.24
C VAL A 31 12.06 25.42 3.60
N LYS A 32 11.84 26.71 3.88
CA LYS A 32 12.25 27.36 5.12
C LYS A 32 11.05 27.77 5.97
N LYS A 33 11.30 28.02 7.24
CA LYS A 33 10.31 28.45 8.24
C LYS A 33 9.52 29.71 7.82
N GLU A 34 10.19 30.65 7.14
CA GLU A 34 9.56 31.85 6.61
C GLU A 34 8.47 31.57 5.59
N GLN A 35 8.65 30.51 4.79
CA GLN A 35 7.62 30.07 3.83
C GLN A 35 6.40 29.51 4.54
N LEU A 36 6.56 28.81 5.68
CA LEU A 36 5.44 28.32 6.47
C LEU A 36 4.60 29.47 7.05
N ILE A 37 5.22 30.59 7.37
CA ILE A 37 4.51 31.80 7.77
C ILE A 37 3.75 32.40 6.58
N ASN A 38 4.39 32.53 5.42
CA ASN A 38 3.77 33.03 4.19
C ASN A 38 2.58 32.14 3.75
N TRP A 39 2.68 30.84 3.92
CA TRP A 39 1.62 29.87 3.64
C TRP A 39 0.56 29.80 4.76
N LYS A 40 0.69 30.61 5.80
CA LYS A 40 -0.24 30.71 6.95
C LYS A 40 -0.39 29.39 7.74
N ILE A 41 0.63 28.57 7.74
CA ILE A 41 0.75 27.38 8.59
C ILE A 41 1.26 27.75 9.97
N LEU A 42 2.17 28.72 10.02
CA LEU A 42 2.60 29.41 11.22
C LEU A 42 2.09 30.87 11.18
N LYS A 43 1.86 31.45 12.35
CA LYS A 43 1.53 32.87 12.51
C LYS A 43 2.55 33.53 13.39
N GLN A 44 2.92 34.76 13.06
CA GLN A 44 3.73 35.64 13.93
C GLN A 44 2.81 36.64 14.63
N SER A 45 2.85 36.68 15.96
CA SER A 45 2.07 37.59 16.78
C SER A 45 2.92 38.04 17.96
N GLU A 46 3.03 39.33 18.18
CA GLU A 46 3.77 39.94 19.31
C GLU A 46 5.19 39.38 19.49
N GLY A 47 5.90 39.17 18.40
CA GLY A 47 7.25 38.60 18.39
C GLY A 47 7.33 37.09 18.64
N GLN A 48 6.19 36.39 18.86
CA GLN A 48 6.11 34.97 19.06
C GLN A 48 5.58 34.27 17.82
N LEU A 49 6.04 33.03 17.63
CA LEU A 49 5.56 32.17 16.56
C LEU A 49 4.47 31.25 17.10
N LEU A 50 3.31 31.29 16.47
CA LEU A 50 2.14 30.51 16.86
C LEU A 50 1.81 29.44 15.81
N ALA A 51 1.55 28.24 16.27
CA ALA A 51 1.07 27.14 15.44
C ALA A 51 -0.41 27.33 15.07
N THR A 52 -0.77 27.06 13.82
CA THR A 52 -2.16 26.88 13.42
C THR A 52 -2.56 25.41 13.55
N ASN A 53 -3.87 25.10 13.48
CA ASN A 53 -4.34 23.72 13.43
C ASN A 53 -3.73 22.95 12.24
N ALA A 54 -3.51 23.62 11.12
CA ALA A 54 -2.85 23.01 9.96
C ALA A 54 -1.41 22.57 10.28
N TYR A 55 -0.66 23.41 11.04
CA TYR A 55 0.69 23.04 11.49
C TYR A 55 0.64 21.76 12.35
N ALA A 56 -0.25 21.68 13.35
CA ALA A 56 -0.38 20.51 14.21
C ALA A 56 -0.74 19.25 13.41
N LEU A 57 -1.67 19.36 12.45
CA LEU A 57 -2.06 18.24 11.57
C LEU A 57 -0.93 17.78 10.62
N LEU A 58 -0.02 18.66 10.26
CA LEU A 58 1.09 18.39 9.34
C LEU A 58 2.37 17.94 10.04
N THR A 59 2.47 18.09 11.38
CA THR A 59 3.72 17.83 12.10
C THR A 59 3.59 16.83 13.24
N SER A 60 2.36 16.42 13.59
CA SER A 60 2.13 15.59 14.78
C SER A 60 0.84 14.78 14.69
N ASP A 61 0.59 14.00 15.75
CA ASP A 61 -0.65 13.30 16.07
C ASP A 61 -1.46 14.00 17.18
N TYR A 62 -1.25 15.30 17.37
CA TYR A 62 -1.89 16.08 18.43
C TYR A 62 -3.41 15.92 18.47
N PHE A 63 -4.06 15.88 17.32
CA PHE A 63 -5.49 15.64 17.22
C PHE A 63 -5.76 14.14 17.14
N SER A 64 -6.20 13.52 18.23
CA SER A 64 -6.49 12.08 18.34
C SER A 64 -7.50 11.56 17.31
N PHE A 65 -8.40 12.42 16.84
CA PHE A 65 -9.36 12.11 15.77
C PHE A 65 -8.74 12.20 14.37
N SER A 66 -7.57 12.84 14.22
CA SER A 66 -6.90 13.00 12.91
C SER A 66 -6.18 11.72 12.54
N LYS A 67 -6.96 10.71 12.15
CA LYS A 67 -6.47 9.40 11.73
C LYS A 67 -7.23 8.90 10.52
N THR A 68 -6.58 8.01 9.77
CA THR A 68 -7.15 7.30 8.63
C THR A 68 -7.25 5.83 8.95
N GLN A 69 -8.47 5.31 8.97
CA GLN A 69 -8.75 3.90 9.16
C GLN A 69 -8.89 3.21 7.82
N CYS A 70 -8.06 2.20 7.58
CA CYS A 70 -8.11 1.37 6.39
C CYS A 70 -8.55 -0.04 6.75
N ALA A 71 -9.41 -0.64 5.92
CA ALA A 71 -9.86 -2.01 6.11
C ALA A 71 -10.06 -2.73 4.79
N VAL A 72 -9.85 -4.04 4.81
CA VAL A 72 -10.26 -4.97 3.74
C VAL A 72 -11.38 -5.83 4.28
N PHE A 73 -12.49 -5.87 3.58
CA PHE A 73 -13.65 -6.67 3.91
C PHE A 73 -13.81 -7.84 2.94
N LYS A 74 -14.27 -8.97 3.44
CA LYS A 74 -14.75 -10.06 2.62
C LYS A 74 -16.19 -9.77 2.18
N GLY A 75 -16.46 -9.89 0.88
CA GLY A 75 -17.79 -9.61 0.34
C GLY A 75 -18.01 -8.12 0.06
N THR A 76 -19.25 -7.71 0.11
CA THR A 76 -19.70 -6.35 -0.27
C THR A 76 -20.21 -5.53 0.93
N ASP A 77 -20.10 -6.06 2.12
CA ASP A 77 -20.50 -5.42 3.38
C ASP A 77 -19.36 -5.41 4.42
N ARG A 78 -19.61 -4.82 5.58
CA ARG A 78 -18.63 -4.68 6.67
C ARG A 78 -18.68 -5.81 7.70
N ALA A 79 -19.18 -6.99 7.33
CA ALA A 79 -19.39 -8.09 8.28
C ALA A 79 -18.08 -8.79 8.67
N VAL A 80 -17.16 -8.99 7.71
CA VAL A 80 -15.93 -9.75 7.95
C VAL A 80 -14.71 -8.94 7.51
N PHE A 81 -13.83 -8.65 8.47
CA PHE A 81 -12.54 -8.01 8.21
C PHE A 81 -11.50 -9.06 7.79
N LEU A 82 -10.77 -8.79 6.72
CA LEU A 82 -9.60 -9.56 6.29
C LEU A 82 -8.30 -8.89 6.75
N ASP A 83 -8.23 -7.55 6.65
CA ASP A 83 -7.13 -6.74 7.21
C ASP A 83 -7.68 -5.41 7.72
N LYS A 84 -7.00 -4.83 8.73
CA LYS A 84 -7.34 -3.54 9.29
C LYS A 84 -6.09 -2.81 9.75
N ARG A 85 -5.96 -1.53 9.39
CA ARG A 85 -4.91 -0.63 9.81
C ARG A 85 -5.46 0.73 10.21
N GLU A 86 -4.79 1.37 11.13
CA GLU A 86 -5.04 2.74 11.54
C GLU A 86 -3.74 3.53 11.41
N PHE A 87 -3.78 4.61 10.64
CA PHE A 87 -2.65 5.49 10.40
C PHE A 87 -2.86 6.80 11.15
N THR A 88 -1.85 7.22 11.90
CA THR A 88 -1.80 8.44 12.73
C THR A 88 -0.60 9.30 12.35
N GLY A 89 -0.40 10.42 13.04
CA GLY A 89 0.70 11.35 12.76
C GLY A 89 0.39 12.34 11.63
N PRO A 90 1.41 12.89 10.97
CA PRO A 90 1.25 13.89 9.92
C PRO A 90 0.33 13.41 8.80
N ILE A 91 -0.64 14.23 8.40
CA ILE A 91 -1.69 13.81 7.45
C ILE A 91 -1.14 13.42 6.07
N TYR A 92 -0.02 13.99 5.61
CA TYR A 92 0.61 13.59 4.34
C TYR A 92 1.18 12.17 4.41
N THR A 93 1.69 11.75 5.59
CA THR A 93 2.15 10.38 5.83
C THR A 93 0.96 9.41 5.84
N GLN A 94 -0.13 9.79 6.53
CA GLN A 94 -1.36 8.99 6.53
C GLN A 94 -1.91 8.74 5.12
N ILE A 95 -1.82 9.74 4.23
CA ILE A 95 -2.22 9.61 2.82
C ILE A 95 -1.33 8.59 2.10
N GLU A 96 0.00 8.69 2.23
CA GLU A 96 0.94 7.76 1.58
C GLU A 96 0.71 6.33 2.07
N GLU A 97 0.59 6.13 3.39
CA GLU A 97 0.32 4.82 4.00
C GLU A 97 -1.03 4.23 3.61
N ALA A 98 -2.09 5.06 3.52
CA ALA A 98 -3.41 4.60 3.09
C ALA A 98 -3.43 4.21 1.61
N VAL A 99 -2.76 4.96 0.73
CA VAL A 99 -2.59 4.59 -0.68
C VAL A 99 -1.83 3.26 -0.81
N ASP A 100 -0.72 3.12 -0.10
CA ASP A 100 0.08 1.90 -0.08
C ASP A 100 -0.70 0.71 0.48
N PHE A 101 -1.55 0.93 1.50
CA PHE A 101 -2.43 -0.10 2.02
C PHE A 101 -3.40 -0.58 0.94
N VAL A 102 -4.06 0.34 0.22
CA VAL A 102 -4.98 -0.04 -0.87
C VAL A 102 -4.25 -0.80 -1.98
N LEU A 103 -3.10 -0.29 -2.44
CA LEU A 103 -2.33 -0.92 -3.53
C LEU A 103 -1.82 -2.32 -3.19
N ARG A 104 -1.52 -2.60 -1.92
CA ARG A 104 -1.16 -3.95 -1.46
C ARG A 104 -2.34 -4.92 -1.38
N ASN A 105 -3.56 -4.40 -1.29
CA ASN A 105 -4.78 -5.19 -1.08
C ASN A 105 -5.69 -5.23 -2.31
N ILE A 106 -5.25 -4.71 -3.45
CA ILE A 106 -5.92 -4.85 -4.75
C ILE A 106 -5.06 -5.66 -5.70
N ARG A 107 -5.68 -6.21 -6.75
CA ARG A 107 -4.98 -7.07 -7.71
C ARG A 107 -4.02 -6.26 -8.58
N LEU A 108 -2.82 -6.80 -8.75
CA LEU A 108 -1.86 -6.35 -9.74
C LEU A 108 -1.85 -7.36 -10.88
N GLY A 109 -2.44 -6.98 -12.00
CA GLY A 109 -2.41 -7.77 -13.23
C GLY A 109 -1.12 -7.54 -14.01
N ALA A 110 -0.70 -8.52 -14.80
CA ALA A 110 0.40 -8.39 -15.72
C ALA A 110 -0.02 -8.87 -17.12
N THR A 111 0.29 -8.08 -18.13
CA THR A 111 0.15 -8.47 -19.53
C THR A 111 1.54 -8.54 -20.18
N ILE A 112 1.73 -9.52 -21.06
CA ILE A 112 2.97 -9.65 -21.83
C ILE A 112 2.70 -9.10 -23.23
N ASP A 113 3.44 -8.08 -23.62
CA ASP A 113 3.40 -7.45 -24.94
C ASP A 113 4.79 -7.65 -25.60
N GLY A 114 4.90 -8.66 -26.41
CA GLY A 114 6.18 -9.13 -26.95
C GLY A 114 7.12 -9.61 -25.84
N LEU A 115 8.24 -8.92 -25.65
CA LEU A 115 9.22 -9.20 -24.59
C LEU A 115 9.03 -8.34 -23.34
N VAL A 116 8.04 -7.44 -23.34
CA VAL A 116 7.83 -6.49 -22.25
C VAL A 116 6.65 -6.91 -21.40
N ARG A 117 6.91 -7.12 -20.10
CA ARG A 117 5.85 -7.30 -19.09
C ARG A 117 5.35 -5.91 -18.65
N LYS A 118 4.05 -5.66 -18.84
CA LYS A 118 3.36 -4.47 -18.36
C LYS A 118 2.50 -4.85 -17.16
N GLU A 119 2.75 -4.22 -16.02
CA GLU A 119 1.95 -4.41 -14.82
C GLU A 119 0.91 -3.27 -14.72
N LYS A 120 -0.31 -3.63 -14.35
CA LYS A 120 -1.42 -2.69 -14.19
C LYS A 120 -2.28 -3.13 -13.01
N TYR A 121 -2.49 -2.21 -12.06
CA TYR A 121 -3.46 -2.44 -11.00
C TYR A 121 -4.89 -2.52 -11.57
N GLU A 122 -5.77 -3.27 -10.92
CA GLU A 122 -7.18 -3.38 -11.30
C GLU A 122 -7.97 -2.09 -11.09
N LEU A 123 -7.53 -1.24 -10.15
CA LEU A 123 -8.04 0.12 -9.93
C LEU A 123 -6.92 1.13 -10.20
N PRO A 124 -7.22 2.30 -10.80
CA PRO A 124 -6.22 3.30 -11.14
C PRO A 124 -5.58 3.94 -9.88
N PRO A 125 -4.24 3.82 -9.68
CA PRO A 125 -3.56 4.38 -8.50
C PRO A 125 -3.76 5.89 -8.35
N GLU A 126 -3.87 6.61 -9.46
CA GLU A 126 -4.13 8.06 -9.45
C GLU A 126 -5.52 8.41 -8.92
N ALA A 127 -6.56 7.63 -9.24
CA ALA A 127 -7.90 7.83 -8.69
C ALA A 127 -7.93 7.50 -7.19
N ILE A 128 -7.29 6.39 -6.77
CA ILE A 128 -7.16 6.01 -5.36
C ILE A 128 -6.51 7.15 -4.56
N ARG A 129 -5.37 7.65 -5.06
CA ARG A 129 -4.64 8.75 -4.44
C ARG A 129 -5.48 10.02 -4.35
N GLU A 130 -6.16 10.40 -5.43
CA GLU A 130 -7.02 11.58 -5.49
C GLU A 130 -8.19 11.49 -4.50
N MET A 131 -8.86 10.33 -4.40
CA MET A 131 -9.93 10.08 -3.44
C MET A 131 -9.47 10.32 -1.99
N ILE A 132 -8.31 9.76 -1.62
CA ILE A 132 -7.76 9.86 -0.26
C ILE A 132 -7.29 11.28 0.04
N ILE A 133 -6.62 11.97 -0.89
CA ILE A 133 -6.20 13.37 -0.72
C ILE A 133 -7.41 14.29 -0.55
N ASN A 134 -8.44 14.12 -1.38
CA ASN A 134 -9.66 14.91 -1.29
C ASN A 134 -10.38 14.71 0.05
N ALA A 135 -10.40 13.50 0.58
CA ALA A 135 -10.94 13.22 1.91
C ALA A 135 -10.24 14.08 2.99
N HIS A 136 -8.91 14.20 2.95
CA HIS A 136 -8.17 15.05 3.88
C HIS A 136 -8.36 16.55 3.65
N CYS A 137 -8.42 17.00 2.40
CA CYS A 137 -8.62 18.42 2.05
C CYS A 137 -9.99 18.93 2.46
N HIS A 138 -11.02 18.08 2.38
CA HIS A 138 -12.41 18.47 2.58
C HIS A 138 -13.03 18.02 3.89
N ARG A 139 -12.31 17.19 4.67
CA ARG A 139 -12.77 16.72 5.98
C ARG A 139 -13.26 17.86 6.85
N ASN A 140 -14.39 17.64 7.54
CA ASN A 140 -14.81 18.51 8.63
C ASN A 140 -13.97 18.20 9.88
N LEU A 141 -13.12 19.15 10.29
CA LEU A 141 -12.24 18.99 11.46
C LEU A 141 -12.97 19.23 12.80
N LEU A 142 -14.23 19.65 12.78
CA LEU A 142 -15.09 19.73 13.96
C LEU A 142 -15.81 18.40 14.27
N ASP A 143 -15.73 17.46 13.36
CA ASP A 143 -16.26 16.11 13.52
C ASP A 143 -15.11 15.17 13.90
N GLU A 144 -15.26 14.47 15.03
CA GLU A 144 -14.23 13.58 15.58
C GLU A 144 -14.18 12.21 14.89
N SER A 145 -15.07 11.94 13.92
CA SER A 145 -15.03 10.71 13.12
C SER A 145 -13.80 10.66 12.23
N CYS A 146 -13.29 9.46 11.97
CA CYS A 146 -12.09 9.26 11.16
C CYS A 146 -12.39 9.25 9.65
N ILE A 147 -11.38 9.50 8.82
CA ILE A 147 -11.44 9.12 7.41
C ILE A 147 -11.39 7.60 7.34
N GLN A 148 -12.25 7.00 6.53
CA GLN A 148 -12.35 5.56 6.32
C GLN A 148 -12.03 5.22 4.87
N VAL A 149 -11.13 4.25 4.68
CA VAL A 149 -10.77 3.67 3.39
C VAL A 149 -11.09 2.18 3.46
N ALA A 150 -12.06 1.73 2.70
CA ALA A 150 -12.58 0.38 2.77
C ALA A 150 -12.49 -0.31 1.40
N VAL A 151 -11.75 -1.41 1.34
CA VAL A 151 -11.60 -2.27 0.17
C VAL A 151 -12.58 -3.44 0.30
N TYR A 152 -13.50 -3.57 -0.66
CA TYR A 152 -14.46 -4.66 -0.76
C TYR A 152 -14.16 -5.55 -1.98
N ASP A 153 -14.86 -6.65 -2.11
CA ASP A 153 -14.72 -7.55 -3.26
C ASP A 153 -15.20 -6.91 -4.58
N ASP A 154 -16.07 -5.91 -4.51
CA ASP A 154 -16.69 -5.24 -5.67
C ASP A 154 -16.24 -3.78 -5.86
N ARG A 155 -15.63 -3.13 -4.85
CA ARG A 155 -15.30 -1.70 -4.89
C ARG A 155 -14.28 -1.27 -3.84
N LEU A 156 -13.76 -0.06 -4.04
CA LEU A 156 -13.07 0.74 -3.03
C LEU A 156 -14.00 1.88 -2.59
N GLU A 157 -14.14 2.11 -1.27
CA GLU A 157 -14.82 3.26 -0.68
C GLU A 157 -13.83 4.15 0.06
N VAL A 158 -13.94 5.46 -0.12
CA VAL A 158 -13.30 6.46 0.74
C VAL A 158 -14.38 7.36 1.30
N THR A 159 -14.52 7.38 2.63
CA THR A 159 -15.52 8.17 3.34
C THR A 159 -14.84 9.17 4.27
N SER A 160 -15.22 10.43 4.19
CA SER A 160 -14.72 11.49 5.06
C SER A 160 -15.83 12.21 5.83
N PRO A 161 -15.59 12.65 7.07
CA PRO A 161 -16.52 13.50 7.80
C PRO A 161 -16.73 14.85 7.11
N GLY A 162 -17.97 15.28 7.04
CA GLY A 162 -18.42 16.53 6.44
C GLY A 162 -18.94 16.36 5.02
N GLY A 163 -20.16 16.82 4.79
CA GLY A 163 -20.77 16.91 3.47
C GLY A 163 -20.16 17.99 2.59
N LEU A 164 -20.85 18.35 1.51
CA LEU A 164 -20.43 19.41 0.59
C LEU A 164 -20.33 20.76 1.33
N TYR A 165 -19.23 21.48 1.10
CA TYR A 165 -18.90 22.67 1.88
C TYR A 165 -19.52 23.96 1.32
N ASN A 166 -20.08 24.78 2.22
CA ASN A 166 -20.51 26.16 1.93
C ASN A 166 -21.55 26.24 0.81
N GLY A 167 -22.59 25.39 0.87
CA GLY A 167 -23.70 25.38 -0.09
C GLY A 167 -23.34 24.91 -1.48
N LEU A 168 -22.21 24.20 -1.67
CA LEU A 168 -21.85 23.57 -2.91
C LEU A 168 -22.82 22.41 -3.19
N THR A 169 -23.40 22.39 -4.38
CA THR A 169 -24.32 21.32 -4.80
C THR A 169 -23.55 20.19 -5.49
N TYR A 170 -24.16 19.01 -5.53
CA TYR A 170 -23.61 17.85 -6.24
C TYR A 170 -23.38 18.17 -7.72
N GLU A 171 -24.32 18.85 -8.36
CA GLU A 171 -24.21 19.24 -9.78
C GLU A 171 -23.02 20.18 -10.03
N GLU A 172 -22.84 21.20 -9.18
CA GLU A 172 -21.69 22.09 -9.25
C GLU A 172 -20.37 21.35 -9.12
N VAL A 173 -20.30 20.38 -8.17
CA VAL A 173 -19.12 19.55 -7.97
C VAL A 173 -18.81 18.70 -9.19
N MET A 174 -19.81 18.08 -9.80
CA MET A 174 -19.65 17.28 -11.03
C MET A 174 -19.23 18.14 -12.23
N ASN A 175 -19.61 19.43 -12.25
CA ASN A 175 -19.17 20.40 -13.23
C ASN A 175 -17.77 20.98 -12.97
N GLY A 176 -17.08 20.53 -11.88
CA GLY A 176 -15.72 20.93 -11.54
C GLY A 176 -15.62 22.15 -10.64
N HIS A 177 -16.72 22.58 -10.04
CA HIS A 177 -16.69 23.62 -9.01
C HIS A 177 -16.17 23.01 -7.69
N SER A 178 -15.28 23.72 -7.02
CA SER A 178 -14.71 23.31 -5.75
C SER A 178 -14.71 24.44 -4.74
N LYS A 179 -15.13 24.14 -3.51
CA LYS A 179 -14.98 25.05 -2.35
C LYS A 179 -14.18 24.32 -1.29
N ILE A 180 -12.94 24.74 -1.11
CA ILE A 180 -12.01 24.08 -0.19
C ILE A 180 -12.37 24.43 1.25
N ARG A 181 -12.64 23.40 2.08
CA ARG A 181 -12.92 23.56 3.52
C ARG A 181 -11.64 23.89 4.28
N ASN A 182 -10.57 23.14 4.06
CA ASN A 182 -9.31 23.26 4.79
C ASN A 182 -8.24 23.95 3.93
N LYS A 183 -8.39 25.27 3.73
CA LYS A 183 -7.50 26.07 2.84
C LYS A 183 -6.02 25.95 3.17
N GLY A 184 -5.65 25.89 4.45
CA GLY A 184 -4.25 25.74 4.87
C GLY A 184 -3.66 24.40 4.44
N ILE A 185 -4.42 23.30 4.63
CA ILE A 185 -4.01 21.95 4.22
C ILE A 185 -3.90 21.86 2.69
N ALA A 186 -4.92 22.30 1.98
CA ALA A 186 -4.93 22.27 0.51
C ALA A 186 -3.81 23.11 -0.11
N ASN A 187 -3.50 24.27 0.48
CA ASN A 187 -2.36 25.08 0.06
C ASN A 187 -1.05 24.32 0.20
N ILE A 188 -0.79 23.70 1.35
CA ILE A 188 0.42 22.88 1.55
C ILE A 188 0.48 21.70 0.60
N PHE A 189 -0.62 21.00 0.40
CA PHE A 189 -0.67 19.88 -0.55
C PHE A 189 -0.40 20.34 -1.99
N SER A 190 -0.85 21.54 -2.37
CA SER A 190 -0.47 22.16 -3.65
C SER A 190 1.03 22.48 -3.70
N GLN A 191 1.60 23.03 -2.61
CA GLN A 191 3.05 23.28 -2.52
C GLN A 191 3.87 21.97 -2.54
N MET A 192 3.33 20.87 -2.07
CA MET A 192 3.93 19.53 -2.16
C MET A 192 3.76 18.89 -3.56
N GLY A 193 2.95 19.46 -4.44
CA GLY A 193 2.58 18.83 -5.72
C GLY A 193 1.63 17.66 -5.58
N LEU A 194 0.91 17.58 -4.45
CA LEU A 194 -0.06 16.53 -4.19
C LEU A 194 -1.42 16.83 -4.82
N VAL A 195 -1.80 18.09 -4.93
CA VAL A 195 -3.06 18.57 -5.53
C VAL A 195 -2.82 19.68 -6.54
N GLU A 196 -3.70 19.79 -7.52
CA GLU A 196 -3.80 20.93 -8.42
C GLU A 196 -4.91 21.89 -7.98
N ALA A 197 -4.66 23.18 -8.08
CA ALA A 197 -5.57 24.21 -7.56
C ALA A 197 -6.84 24.47 -8.39
N TRP A 198 -7.11 23.68 -9.43
CA TRP A 198 -8.11 23.97 -10.48
C TRP A 198 -9.46 23.24 -10.31
N GLY A 199 -9.70 22.54 -9.21
CA GLY A 199 -10.94 21.76 -9.01
C GLY A 199 -11.06 20.53 -9.93
N SER A 200 -9.93 20.06 -10.47
CA SER A 200 -9.86 18.95 -11.43
C SER A 200 -10.00 17.55 -10.79
N GLY A 201 -10.00 17.47 -9.45
CA GLY A 201 -9.89 16.20 -8.73
C GLY A 201 -10.98 15.18 -9.07
N ILE A 202 -12.24 15.58 -9.06
CA ILE A 202 -13.37 14.70 -9.43
C ILE A 202 -13.29 14.27 -10.89
N LYS A 203 -12.98 15.20 -11.79
CA LYS A 203 -12.80 14.87 -13.21
C LYS A 203 -11.66 13.88 -13.42
N ARG A 204 -10.57 14.00 -12.65
CA ARG A 204 -9.45 13.07 -12.70
C ARG A 204 -9.86 11.66 -12.26
N ILE A 205 -10.66 11.52 -11.18
CA ILE A 205 -11.21 10.24 -10.75
C ILE A 205 -12.10 9.62 -11.84
N LEU A 206 -12.97 10.43 -12.45
CA LEU A 206 -13.87 9.99 -13.52
C LEU A 206 -13.11 9.52 -14.76
N ASN A 207 -12.16 10.34 -15.24
CA ASN A 207 -11.35 10.03 -16.42
C ASN A 207 -10.50 8.78 -16.20
N ALA A 208 -9.84 8.66 -15.04
CA ALA A 208 -9.04 7.48 -14.71
C ALA A 208 -9.90 6.21 -14.66
N ALA A 209 -11.11 6.29 -14.13
CA ALA A 209 -12.05 5.17 -14.15
C ALA A 209 -12.45 4.79 -15.59
N GLU A 210 -12.74 5.77 -16.43
CA GLU A 210 -13.10 5.56 -17.85
C GLU A 210 -11.95 4.94 -18.63
N GLU A 211 -10.72 5.43 -18.48
CA GLU A 211 -9.50 4.89 -19.11
C GLU A 211 -9.20 3.43 -18.68
N TYR A 212 -9.63 3.06 -17.46
CA TYR A 212 -9.53 1.69 -16.96
C TYR A 212 -10.71 0.81 -17.37
N GLY A 213 -11.74 1.38 -18.04
CA GLY A 213 -12.96 0.65 -18.38
C GLY A 213 -13.81 0.27 -17.18
N LEU A 214 -13.70 1.00 -16.08
CA LEU A 214 -14.44 0.75 -14.85
C LEU A 214 -15.87 1.34 -14.93
N PRO A 215 -16.81 0.81 -14.14
CA PRO A 215 -18.09 1.48 -13.94
C PRO A 215 -17.88 2.91 -13.40
N LYS A 216 -18.82 3.81 -13.74
CA LYS A 216 -18.74 5.20 -13.31
C LYS A 216 -18.66 5.30 -11.78
N PRO A 217 -17.66 5.99 -11.21
CA PRO A 217 -17.56 6.24 -9.78
C PRO A 217 -18.81 6.91 -9.22
N ARG A 218 -19.19 6.53 -8.00
CA ARG A 218 -20.33 7.10 -7.31
C ARG A 218 -19.86 8.05 -6.20
N PHE A 219 -20.50 9.19 -6.09
CA PHE A 219 -20.26 10.21 -5.07
C PHE A 219 -21.55 10.39 -4.29
N GLN A 220 -21.48 10.33 -2.97
CA GLN A 220 -22.64 10.38 -2.11
C GLN A 220 -22.40 11.26 -0.89
N GLU A 221 -23.41 12.04 -0.54
CA GLU A 221 -23.49 12.75 0.73
C GLU A 221 -24.60 12.10 1.58
N PHE A 222 -24.30 11.74 2.82
CA PHE A 222 -25.23 11.13 3.77
C PHE A 222 -24.74 11.37 5.20
N ASP A 223 -25.65 11.60 6.14
CA ASP A 223 -25.36 11.72 7.57
C ASP A 223 -24.15 12.63 7.90
N ASN A 224 -24.04 13.76 7.20
CA ASN A 224 -22.91 14.67 7.27
C ASN A 224 -21.54 14.03 6.91
N MET A 225 -21.55 13.00 6.09
CA MET A 225 -20.37 12.34 5.53
C MET A 225 -20.35 12.49 4.01
N PHE A 226 -19.18 12.44 3.41
CA PHE A 226 -19.02 12.36 1.95
C PHE A 226 -18.27 11.10 1.58
N ARG A 227 -18.84 10.30 0.67
CA ARG A 227 -18.29 9.03 0.20
C ARG A 227 -18.03 9.06 -1.29
N VAL A 228 -16.89 8.51 -1.68
CA VAL A 228 -16.54 8.20 -3.07
C VAL A 228 -16.35 6.70 -3.19
N GLU A 229 -16.99 6.10 -4.20
CA GLU A 229 -16.92 4.67 -4.49
C GLU A 229 -16.36 4.46 -5.89
N LEU A 230 -15.35 3.60 -6.00
CA LEU A 230 -14.71 3.20 -7.24
C LEU A 230 -14.93 1.69 -7.42
N PHE A 231 -15.71 1.31 -8.42
CA PHE A 231 -16.15 -0.07 -8.65
C PHE A 231 -15.14 -0.86 -9.47
N ARG A 232 -15.05 -2.17 -9.21
CA ARG A 232 -14.27 -3.13 -10.01
C ARG A 232 -15.08 -3.60 -11.22
N VAL A 233 -14.40 -3.94 -12.33
CA VAL A 233 -15.06 -4.58 -13.48
C VAL A 233 -15.48 -6.00 -13.14
N ASN A 234 -14.57 -6.75 -12.48
CA ASN A 234 -14.80 -8.13 -12.10
C ASN A 234 -14.75 -8.22 -10.57
N PRO A 235 -15.90 -8.14 -9.88
CA PRO A 235 -15.95 -8.29 -8.44
C PRO A 235 -15.35 -9.63 -8.01
N ILE A 236 -14.73 -9.65 -6.83
CA ILE A 236 -14.28 -10.91 -6.22
C ILE A 236 -15.52 -11.60 -5.68
N THR A 237 -15.97 -12.66 -6.35
CA THR A 237 -17.09 -13.47 -5.89
C THR A 237 -16.59 -14.61 -5.00
N ASP A 238 -17.44 -15.12 -4.11
CA ASP A 238 -17.09 -16.29 -3.30
C ASP A 238 -16.68 -17.51 -4.16
N GLN A 239 -17.22 -17.63 -5.38
CA GLN A 239 -16.80 -18.66 -6.33
C GLN A 239 -15.37 -18.43 -6.84
N ALA A 240 -14.96 -17.16 -7.10
CA ALA A 240 -13.58 -16.84 -7.47
C ALA A 240 -12.63 -17.05 -6.27
N ASN A 241 -13.06 -16.71 -5.05
CA ASN A 241 -12.32 -17.01 -3.82
C ASN A 241 -12.24 -18.51 -3.55
N GLN A 242 -13.32 -19.27 -3.82
CA GLN A 242 -13.31 -20.73 -3.75
C GLN A 242 -12.39 -21.33 -4.81
N ALA A 243 -12.42 -20.84 -6.05
CA ALA A 243 -11.52 -21.28 -7.11
C ALA A 243 -10.05 -20.92 -6.80
N THR A 244 -9.78 -19.74 -6.25
CA THR A 244 -8.43 -19.32 -5.82
C THR A 244 -7.99 -20.10 -4.57
N ASN A 245 -8.87 -20.32 -3.61
CA ASN A 245 -8.62 -21.17 -2.45
C ASN A 245 -8.51 -22.64 -2.84
N GLN A 246 -9.32 -23.10 -3.79
CA GLN A 246 -9.22 -24.45 -4.37
C GLN A 246 -7.91 -24.59 -5.14
N ALA A 247 -7.53 -23.61 -5.98
CA ALA A 247 -6.24 -23.60 -6.67
C ALA A 247 -5.05 -23.49 -5.70
N ASN A 248 -5.16 -22.70 -4.63
CA ASN A 248 -4.15 -22.65 -3.57
C ASN A 248 -4.15 -23.94 -2.72
N GLN A 249 -5.31 -24.52 -2.43
CA GLN A 249 -5.41 -25.83 -1.79
C GLN A 249 -4.99 -26.97 -2.72
N ASP A 250 -5.22 -26.84 -4.03
CA ASP A 250 -4.74 -27.78 -5.02
C ASP A 250 -3.24 -27.59 -5.28
N LEU A 251 -2.70 -26.37 -5.16
CA LEU A 251 -1.26 -26.10 -5.09
C LEU A 251 -0.65 -26.62 -3.77
N GLU A 252 -1.33 -26.41 -2.63
CA GLU A 252 -0.94 -26.99 -1.34
C GLU A 252 -1.16 -28.52 -1.33
N ARG A 253 -2.14 -29.04 -2.06
CA ARG A 253 -2.34 -30.49 -2.29
C ARG A 253 -1.41 -31.04 -3.35
N LEU A 254 -1.01 -30.27 -4.35
CA LEU A 254 0.06 -30.62 -5.28
C LEU A 254 1.42 -30.60 -4.58
N ASP A 255 1.61 -29.70 -3.60
CA ASP A 255 2.74 -29.77 -2.66
C ASP A 255 2.60 -30.91 -1.64
N GLN A 256 1.40 -31.43 -1.42
CA GLN A 256 1.12 -32.61 -0.55
C GLN A 256 0.91 -33.92 -1.31
N VAL A 257 0.52 -33.87 -2.59
CA VAL A 257 0.75 -34.93 -3.56
C VAL A 257 2.13 -34.67 -4.15
N GLU A 258 3.14 -34.74 -3.29
CA GLU A 258 4.48 -35.03 -3.74
C GLU A 258 4.33 -36.32 -4.56
N ASP A 259 4.31 -36.20 -5.89
CA ASP A 259 4.72 -37.30 -6.71
C ASP A 259 6.11 -37.63 -6.16
N GLU A 260 6.25 -38.77 -5.48
CA GLU A 260 7.49 -39.22 -4.82
C GLU A 260 8.69 -39.16 -5.77
N ASN A 261 8.47 -38.82 -7.02
CA ASN A 261 9.40 -38.81 -8.12
C ASN A 261 9.77 -37.44 -8.68
N VAL A 262 9.12 -36.34 -8.27
CA VAL A 262 9.48 -34.99 -8.73
C VAL A 262 10.33 -34.27 -7.67
N LEU A 263 11.50 -33.81 -8.08
CA LEU A 263 12.43 -33.05 -7.21
C LEU A 263 12.05 -31.58 -7.20
N SER A 264 11.94 -31.00 -6.03
CA SER A 264 11.76 -29.55 -5.87
C SER A 264 13.03 -28.77 -6.28
N GLU A 265 12.88 -27.49 -6.62
CA GLU A 265 14.03 -26.63 -6.97
C GLU A 265 15.14 -26.68 -5.92
N LYS A 266 14.78 -26.64 -4.64
CA LYS A 266 15.71 -26.70 -3.51
C LYS A 266 16.42 -28.05 -3.39
N GLU A 267 15.75 -29.14 -3.72
CA GLU A 267 16.35 -30.47 -3.80
C GLU A 267 17.35 -30.56 -4.95
N ILE A 268 17.01 -29.93 -6.11
CA ILE A 268 17.89 -29.86 -7.28
C ILE A 268 19.15 -29.04 -6.96
N GLU A 269 19.04 -27.92 -6.24
CA GLU A 269 20.17 -27.09 -5.84
C GLU A 269 21.17 -27.87 -4.98
N ILE A 270 20.69 -28.66 -4.01
CA ILE A 270 21.54 -29.54 -3.18
C ILE A 270 22.21 -30.60 -4.04
N LEU A 271 21.49 -31.25 -4.95
CA LEU A 271 22.08 -32.24 -5.85
C LEU A 271 23.15 -31.64 -6.77
N ASN A 272 22.96 -30.42 -7.26
CA ASN A 272 23.97 -29.70 -8.07
C ASN A 272 25.24 -29.42 -7.26
N LEU A 273 25.13 -28.97 -6.00
CA LEU A 273 26.29 -28.79 -5.14
C LEU A 273 27.02 -30.10 -4.88
N VAL A 274 26.29 -31.15 -4.60
CA VAL A 274 26.87 -32.50 -4.40
C VAL A 274 27.55 -33.00 -5.67
N ARG A 275 27.00 -32.74 -6.85
CA ARG A 275 27.61 -33.11 -8.14
C ARG A 275 28.94 -32.40 -8.37
N MET A 276 29.01 -31.11 -7.97
CA MET A 276 30.25 -30.31 -8.09
C MET A 276 31.29 -30.70 -7.05
N GLN A 277 30.87 -30.97 -5.82
CA GLN A 277 31.75 -31.29 -4.69
C GLN A 277 31.16 -32.43 -3.83
N PRO A 278 31.41 -33.71 -4.16
CA PRO A 278 30.83 -34.84 -3.44
C PRO A 278 31.19 -34.93 -1.96
N SER A 279 32.26 -34.29 -1.52
CA SER A 279 32.73 -34.25 -0.12
C SER A 279 32.15 -33.09 0.69
N ILE A 280 31.34 -32.22 0.09
CA ILE A 280 30.80 -31.01 0.73
C ILE A 280 30.05 -31.35 2.01
N THR A 281 30.27 -30.58 3.07
CA THR A 281 29.57 -30.74 4.34
C THR A 281 28.25 -29.97 4.34
N GLN A 282 27.33 -30.37 5.22
CA GLN A 282 26.04 -29.66 5.38
C GLN A 282 26.19 -28.19 5.76
N LYS A 283 27.27 -27.82 6.48
CA LYS A 283 27.56 -26.42 6.83
C LYS A 283 28.05 -25.63 5.60
N GLU A 284 28.89 -26.24 4.79
CA GLU A 284 29.36 -25.63 3.54
C GLU A 284 28.21 -25.46 2.52
N MET A 285 27.29 -26.44 2.44
CA MET A 285 26.06 -26.31 1.65
C MET A 285 25.20 -25.13 2.12
N ALA A 286 25.03 -24.98 3.44
CA ALA A 286 24.29 -23.89 4.02
C ALA A 286 24.89 -22.52 3.65
N ASN A 287 26.21 -22.40 3.73
CA ASN A 287 26.93 -21.19 3.34
C ASN A 287 26.85 -20.93 1.82
N ALA A 288 26.98 -21.97 1.00
CA ALA A 288 26.98 -21.83 -0.46
C ALA A 288 25.61 -21.44 -1.03
N LEU A 289 24.51 -21.85 -0.35
CA LEU A 289 23.14 -21.56 -0.77
C LEU A 289 22.53 -20.35 -0.04
N ASP A 290 23.24 -19.78 0.93
CA ASP A 290 22.71 -18.75 1.85
C ASP A 290 21.45 -19.25 2.61
N TRP A 291 21.48 -20.53 3.02
CA TRP A 291 20.40 -21.17 3.76
C TRP A 291 20.79 -21.42 5.22
N ASN A 292 19.78 -21.53 6.08
CA ASN A 292 20.04 -22.03 7.43
C ASN A 292 20.33 -23.54 7.40
N LEU A 293 21.13 -24.00 8.36
CA LEU A 293 21.55 -25.41 8.46
C LEU A 293 20.37 -26.38 8.65
N ALA A 294 19.26 -25.93 9.25
CA ALA A 294 18.06 -26.75 9.45
C ALA A 294 17.39 -27.07 8.12
N SER A 295 17.27 -26.09 7.21
CA SER A 295 16.75 -26.26 5.87
C SER A 295 17.58 -27.26 5.06
N VAL A 296 18.90 -27.12 5.08
CA VAL A 296 19.80 -28.08 4.40
C VAL A 296 19.61 -29.50 4.93
N LYS A 297 19.53 -29.68 6.24
CA LYS A 297 19.28 -31.01 6.85
C LYS A 297 17.94 -31.60 6.40
N TYR A 298 16.89 -30.79 6.37
CA TYR A 298 15.55 -31.18 5.94
C TYR A 298 15.54 -31.71 4.50
N TYR A 299 16.08 -30.95 3.54
CA TYR A 299 16.11 -31.38 2.15
C TYR A 299 17.05 -32.55 1.89
N ILE A 300 18.15 -32.66 2.59
CA ILE A 300 19.01 -33.87 2.54
C ILE A 300 18.25 -35.12 3.04
N THR A 301 17.45 -34.98 4.09
CA THR A 301 16.62 -36.09 4.60
C THR A 301 15.59 -36.51 3.55
N LYS A 302 14.86 -35.55 2.95
CA LYS A 302 13.92 -35.81 1.86
C LYS A 302 14.58 -36.50 0.65
N LEU A 303 15.75 -36.02 0.22
CA LEU A 303 16.50 -36.64 -0.88
C LEU A 303 16.95 -38.07 -0.59
N LYS A 304 17.23 -38.40 0.67
CA LYS A 304 17.52 -39.78 1.10
C LYS A 304 16.29 -40.64 1.10
N GLU A 305 15.16 -40.15 1.60
CA GLU A 305 13.85 -40.85 1.59
C GLU A 305 13.38 -41.14 0.18
N LYS A 306 13.56 -40.19 -0.75
CA LYS A 306 13.28 -40.34 -2.18
C LYS A 306 14.30 -41.21 -2.94
N ASN A 307 15.34 -41.71 -2.27
CA ASN A 307 16.43 -42.49 -2.88
C ASN A 307 17.21 -41.77 -4.00
N TYR A 308 17.36 -40.43 -3.90
CA TYR A 308 18.21 -39.65 -4.83
C TYR A 308 19.60 -39.38 -4.26
N LEU A 309 19.80 -39.52 -2.93
CA LEU A 309 21.06 -39.15 -2.29
C LEU A 309 21.43 -40.17 -1.20
N LYS A 310 22.68 -40.62 -1.19
CA LYS A 310 23.21 -41.50 -0.16
C LYS A 310 24.58 -40.99 0.33
N ARG A 311 24.90 -41.16 1.60
CA ARG A 311 26.23 -40.89 2.12
C ARG A 311 27.04 -42.19 2.22
N GLN A 312 28.19 -42.23 1.62
CA GLN A 312 29.10 -43.37 1.64
C GLN A 312 30.37 -43.00 2.45
N GLY A 313 30.74 -43.81 3.40
CA GLY A 313 31.91 -43.60 4.29
C GLY A 313 31.54 -43.05 5.66
N SER A 314 32.56 -42.68 6.48
CA SER A 314 32.40 -42.20 7.84
C SER A 314 31.87 -40.75 7.90
N SER A 315 31.38 -40.32 9.06
CA SER A 315 30.88 -38.95 9.28
C SER A 315 31.91 -37.86 8.97
N GLN A 316 33.21 -38.12 9.08
CA GLN A 316 34.30 -37.18 8.87
C GLN A 316 34.95 -37.26 7.47
N LYS A 317 34.92 -38.43 6.80
CA LYS A 317 35.54 -38.63 5.47
C LYS A 317 34.59 -39.21 4.44
N GLY A 318 33.28 -39.13 4.67
CA GLY A 318 32.27 -39.68 3.77
C GLY A 318 31.98 -38.74 2.59
N LYS A 319 31.59 -39.34 1.48
CA LYS A 319 31.17 -38.63 0.27
C LYS A 319 29.67 -38.82 0.06
N TRP A 320 29.03 -37.83 -0.54
CA TRP A 320 27.65 -37.95 -1.03
C TRP A 320 27.66 -38.64 -2.39
N VAL A 321 26.71 -39.53 -2.59
CA VAL A 321 26.51 -40.27 -3.85
C VAL A 321 25.11 -39.99 -4.32
N ILE A 322 24.97 -39.46 -5.56
CA ILE A 322 23.69 -39.29 -6.22
C ILE A 322 23.30 -40.64 -6.84
N LEU A 323 22.09 -41.09 -6.48
CA LEU A 323 21.54 -42.34 -6.98
C LEU A 323 20.69 -42.04 -8.24
N THR A 324 20.92 -42.79 -9.32
CA THR A 324 20.06 -42.76 -10.50
C THR A 324 19.06 -43.92 -10.41
N LYS A 325 17.79 -43.66 -10.72
CA LYS A 325 16.67 -44.62 -10.64
C LYS A 325 16.82 -45.92 -11.48
N ARG A 326 18.05 -46.36 -11.74
CA ARG A 326 18.32 -47.54 -12.51
C ARG A 326 19.20 -48.57 -11.79
N ASP A 327 19.36 -48.45 -10.48
CA ASP A 327 20.08 -49.44 -9.66
C ASP A 327 19.20 -49.98 -8.54
#